data_321fd3056fe0e101705f792a1b306ae1
#
_entry.id   321fd3056fe0e101705f792a1b306ae1
#
_cell.length_a   1.000
_cell.length_b   1.000
_cell.length_c   1.000
_cell.angle_alpha   90.00
_cell.angle_beta   90.00
_cell.angle_gamma   90.00
#
_symmetry.space_group_name_H-M   'P 1'
#
loop_
_entity.id
_entity.type
_entity.pdbx_description
1 polymer ?
#
loop_
_entity_poly.entity_id
_entity_poly.type
_entity_poly.pdbx_seq_one_letter_code
_entity_poly.pdbx_strand_id
1 'polypeptide(L)'
;MFSYFKHINSFGRVNLLMSAILLMALSACTVIDKHGMETFESSKTWVLLPFQNHSGTPRAGDKVEEILATLLRAKGMNNLQIYHYKNEKEDLWPILDDQRRQDEALKSANQSHFYYGITGSIEEWNYKTGVGGEPAVGLNLRVIEIPTGKVVWSATGAKSGWGAETVSGTGQKLLDELLSDVEIK
;
A
#
# COMPACT_ATOMS: atom_id res chain seq x y z
N MET A 1 3.08 52.36 34.99
CA MET A 1 2.27 51.10 35.08
C MET A 1 1.81 50.58 33.73
N PHE A 2 2.18 51.16 32.59
CA PHE A 2 1.72 50.76 31.24
C PHE A 2 2.75 49.94 30.44
N SER A 3 3.95 49.71 30.95
CA SER A 3 4.99 49.00 30.18
C SER A 3 4.96 47.46 30.33
N TYR A 4 4.29 46.94 31.34
CA TYR A 4 4.28 45.50 31.65
C TYR A 4 3.30 44.68 30.75
N PHE A 5 2.24 45.33 30.25
CA PHE A 5 1.23 44.65 29.44
C PHE A 5 1.67 44.37 27.98
N LYS A 6 2.67 45.08 27.48
CA LYS A 6 3.14 44.94 26.11
C LYS A 6 4.04 43.73 25.94
N HIS A 7 4.73 43.28 26.99
CA HIS A 7 5.61 42.12 26.97
C HIS A 7 4.87 40.77 27.00
N ILE A 8 3.72 40.69 27.67
CA ILE A 8 2.94 39.46 27.80
C ILE A 8 2.35 39.02 26.44
N ASN A 9 1.91 39.94 25.60
CA ASN A 9 1.38 39.68 24.27
C ASN A 9 2.45 39.21 23.26
N SER A 10 3.72 39.60 23.47
CA SER A 10 4.82 39.17 22.60
C SER A 10 5.22 37.72 22.87
N PHE A 11 5.28 37.30 24.13
CA PHE A 11 5.57 35.91 24.52
C PHE A 11 4.48 34.93 24.05
N GLY A 12 3.21 35.31 24.13
CA GLY A 12 2.10 34.48 23.64
C GLY A 12 2.13 34.30 22.14
N ARG A 13 2.49 35.32 21.37
CA ARG A 13 2.63 35.24 19.90
C ARG A 13 3.83 34.39 19.47
N VAL A 14 4.96 34.48 20.16
CA VAL A 14 6.15 33.66 19.88
C VAL A 14 5.87 32.21 20.19
N ASN A 15 5.22 31.89 21.30
CA ASN A 15 4.84 30.48 21.62
C ASN A 15 3.83 29.92 20.65
N LEU A 16 2.88 30.71 20.17
CA LEU A 16 1.90 30.28 19.15
C LEU A 16 2.59 30.00 17.79
N LEU A 17 3.53 30.85 17.39
CA LEU A 17 4.32 30.66 16.17
C LEU A 17 5.25 29.45 16.27
N MET A 18 5.91 29.24 17.40
CA MET A 18 6.74 28.07 17.66
C MET A 18 5.90 26.79 17.64
N SER A 19 4.71 26.79 18.24
CA SER A 19 3.79 25.65 18.21
C SER A 19 3.28 25.35 16.79
N ALA A 20 2.99 26.37 15.98
CA ALA A 20 2.57 26.21 14.60
C ALA A 20 3.70 25.67 13.70
N ILE A 21 4.95 26.10 13.90
CA ILE A 21 6.12 25.59 13.18
C ILE A 21 6.39 24.13 13.58
N LEU A 22 6.25 23.78 14.85
CA LEU A 22 6.43 22.41 15.34
C LEU A 22 5.38 21.46 14.77
N LEU A 23 4.13 21.93 14.58
CA LEU A 23 3.06 21.14 13.94
C LEU A 23 3.29 20.90 12.43
N MET A 24 3.96 21.82 11.74
CA MET A 24 4.32 21.63 10.31
C MET A 24 5.47 20.65 10.09
N ALA A 25 6.29 20.37 11.10
CA ALA A 25 7.43 19.45 10.99
C ALA A 25 7.05 17.97 11.09
N LEU A 26 5.78 17.63 11.34
CA LEU A 26 5.28 16.27 11.54
C LEU A 26 4.80 15.59 10.25
N SER A 27 5.16 16.09 9.07
CA SER A 27 4.82 15.46 7.79
C SER A 27 5.62 14.17 7.61
N ALA A 28 4.98 13.02 7.76
CA ALA A 28 5.57 11.75 7.30
C ALA A 28 5.83 11.85 5.79
N CYS A 29 7.05 11.56 5.35
CA CYS A 29 7.38 11.54 3.92
C CYS A 29 6.61 10.41 3.26
N THR A 30 5.58 10.74 2.51
CA THR A 30 4.87 9.83 1.61
C THR A 30 5.03 10.34 0.18
N VAL A 31 5.42 9.45 -0.73
CA VAL A 31 5.44 9.72 -2.19
C VAL A 31 4.45 8.76 -2.81
N ILE A 32 3.51 9.28 -3.59
CA ILE A 32 2.46 8.50 -4.28
C ILE A 32 2.31 9.02 -5.70
N ASP A 33 2.23 8.09 -6.65
CA ASP A 33 1.86 8.34 -8.05
C ASP A 33 0.78 7.33 -8.47
N LYS A 34 -0.22 7.79 -9.22
CA LYS A 34 -1.37 6.99 -9.64
C LYS A 34 -1.73 7.29 -11.08
N HIS A 35 -2.18 6.27 -11.81
CA HIS A 35 -2.59 6.42 -13.21
C HIS A 35 -3.67 5.42 -13.59
N GLY A 36 -4.64 5.86 -14.40
CA GLY A 36 -5.64 5.00 -15.01
C GLY A 36 -7.07 5.24 -14.52
N MET A 37 -7.89 4.18 -14.62
CA MET A 37 -9.31 4.22 -14.30
C MET A 37 -9.52 4.22 -12.77
N GLU A 38 -10.30 5.16 -12.26
CA GLU A 38 -10.57 5.31 -10.82
C GLU A 38 -11.86 4.62 -10.38
N THR A 39 -12.81 4.40 -11.29
CA THR A 39 -14.10 3.79 -10.98
C THR A 39 -14.23 2.42 -11.63
N PHE A 40 -14.61 1.42 -10.83
CA PHE A 40 -14.78 0.04 -11.26
C PHE A 40 -16.18 -0.47 -10.92
N GLU A 41 -16.67 -1.43 -11.74
CA GLU A 41 -17.98 -2.04 -11.56
C GLU A 41 -17.94 -3.12 -10.47
N SER A 42 -18.77 -2.99 -9.43
CA SER A 42 -18.93 -3.98 -8.35
C SER A 42 -19.49 -5.32 -8.83
N SER A 43 -20.21 -5.32 -9.96
CA SER A 43 -20.78 -6.52 -10.58
C SER A 43 -19.75 -7.45 -11.23
N LYS A 44 -18.57 -6.93 -11.54
CA LYS A 44 -17.49 -7.72 -12.14
C LYS A 44 -16.83 -8.66 -11.14
N THR A 45 -16.30 -9.76 -11.64
CA THR A 45 -15.56 -10.73 -10.83
C THR A 45 -14.10 -10.26 -10.64
N TRP A 46 -13.64 -10.30 -9.41
CA TRP A 46 -12.31 -9.85 -9.01
C TRP A 46 -11.48 -10.97 -8.42
N VAL A 47 -10.21 -10.98 -8.76
CA VAL A 47 -9.23 -11.87 -8.13
C VAL A 47 -8.02 -11.08 -7.64
N LEU A 48 -7.62 -11.34 -6.40
CA LEU A 48 -6.33 -10.90 -5.87
C LEU A 48 -5.29 -11.95 -6.27
N LEU A 49 -4.34 -11.51 -7.07
CA LEU A 49 -3.23 -12.31 -7.58
C LEU A 49 -1.99 -12.13 -6.68
N PRO A 50 -1.05 -13.08 -6.71
CA PRO A 50 0.17 -12.99 -5.92
C PRO A 50 0.98 -11.73 -6.22
N PHE A 51 1.63 -11.20 -5.18
CA PHE A 51 2.58 -10.10 -5.27
C PHE A 51 4.00 -10.60 -5.45
N GLN A 52 4.78 -9.89 -6.25
CA GLN A 52 6.23 -10.11 -6.33
C GLN A 52 6.90 -9.45 -5.12
N ASN A 53 7.74 -10.19 -4.44
CA ASN A 53 8.44 -9.69 -3.26
C ASN A 53 9.92 -9.39 -3.59
N HIS A 54 10.23 -8.14 -3.83
CA HIS A 54 11.59 -7.65 -4.04
C HIS A 54 12.23 -7.14 -2.73
N SER A 55 11.44 -7.07 -1.65
CA SER A 55 11.95 -6.71 -0.33
C SER A 55 12.79 -7.86 0.27
N GLY A 56 13.70 -7.55 1.16
CA GLY A 56 14.46 -8.58 1.88
C GLY A 56 13.64 -9.32 2.95
N THR A 57 12.36 -9.02 3.13
CA THR A 57 11.52 -9.61 4.17
C THR A 57 10.76 -10.82 3.64
N PRO A 58 11.01 -12.03 4.18
CA PRO A 58 10.29 -13.22 3.78
C PRO A 58 8.77 -13.07 3.98
N ARG A 59 7.99 -13.58 3.02
CA ARG A 59 6.52 -13.58 3.05
C ARG A 59 5.88 -12.18 3.19
N ALA A 60 6.56 -11.13 2.74
CA ALA A 60 5.97 -9.80 2.69
C ALA A 60 4.76 -9.76 1.73
N GLY A 61 4.80 -10.55 0.65
CA GLY A 61 3.68 -10.72 -0.28
C GLY A 61 2.39 -11.15 0.43
N ASP A 62 2.45 -12.23 1.19
CA ASP A 62 1.29 -12.76 1.93
C ASP A 62 0.68 -11.71 2.85
N LYS A 63 1.52 -10.92 3.53
CA LYS A 63 1.06 -9.86 4.46
C LYS A 63 0.37 -8.71 3.72
N VAL A 64 0.94 -8.28 2.59
CA VAL A 64 0.36 -7.23 1.75
C VAL A 64 -0.97 -7.70 1.16
N GLU A 65 -1.04 -8.93 0.66
CA GLU A 65 -2.25 -9.54 0.10
C GLU A 65 -3.39 -9.60 1.13
N GLU A 66 -3.12 -10.00 2.37
CA GLU A 66 -4.11 -10.03 3.46
C GLU A 66 -4.66 -8.63 3.79
N ILE A 67 -3.77 -7.64 3.95
CA ILE A 67 -4.16 -6.26 4.25
C ILE A 67 -4.98 -5.69 3.08
N LEU A 68 -4.49 -5.87 1.86
CA LEU A 68 -5.14 -5.38 0.65
C LEU A 68 -6.54 -5.99 0.46
N ALA A 69 -6.68 -7.30 0.64
CA ALA A 69 -7.98 -7.97 0.56
C ALA A 69 -8.99 -7.40 1.57
N THR A 70 -8.52 -7.07 2.77
CA THR A 70 -9.36 -6.48 3.81
C THR A 70 -9.80 -5.06 3.43
N LEU A 71 -8.90 -4.23 2.93
CA LEU A 71 -9.20 -2.86 2.48
C LEU A 71 -10.15 -2.84 1.28
N LEU A 72 -9.94 -3.73 0.30
CA LEU A 72 -10.80 -3.83 -0.88
C LEU A 72 -12.23 -4.26 -0.51
N ARG A 73 -12.38 -5.22 0.41
CA ARG A 73 -13.70 -5.60 0.92
C ARG A 73 -14.38 -4.46 1.67
N ALA A 74 -13.63 -3.71 2.48
CA ALA A 74 -14.16 -2.52 3.17
C ALA A 74 -14.62 -1.43 2.18
N LYS A 75 -14.03 -1.36 0.98
CA LYS A 75 -14.45 -0.47 -0.12
C LYS A 75 -15.66 -1.02 -0.93
N GLY A 76 -16.22 -2.17 -0.55
CA GLY A 76 -17.40 -2.75 -1.20
C GLY A 76 -17.11 -3.85 -2.22
N MET A 77 -15.87 -4.28 -2.38
CA MET A 77 -15.48 -5.36 -3.30
C MET A 77 -15.82 -6.74 -2.70
N ASN A 78 -17.12 -7.05 -2.61
CA ASN A 78 -17.61 -8.28 -1.98
C ASN A 78 -17.33 -9.56 -2.81
N ASN A 79 -17.16 -9.41 -4.13
CA ASN A 79 -16.90 -10.51 -5.07
C ASN A 79 -15.39 -10.78 -5.27
N LEU A 80 -14.53 -10.29 -4.36
CA LEU A 80 -13.10 -10.53 -4.42
C LEU A 80 -12.77 -11.96 -3.99
N GLN A 81 -12.15 -12.72 -4.90
CA GLN A 81 -11.51 -14.00 -4.58
C GLN A 81 -10.01 -13.81 -4.42
N ILE A 82 -9.38 -14.61 -3.56
CA ILE A 82 -7.94 -14.61 -3.38
C ILE A 82 -7.40 -15.86 -4.06
N TYR A 83 -6.42 -15.67 -4.94
CA TYR A 83 -5.73 -16.81 -5.56
C TYR A 83 -4.82 -17.47 -4.53
N HIS A 84 -5.10 -18.73 -4.21
CA HIS A 84 -4.26 -19.55 -3.35
C HIS A 84 -3.35 -20.45 -4.19
N TYR A 85 -2.07 -20.17 -4.17
CA TYR A 85 -1.08 -21.01 -4.82
C TYR A 85 -0.93 -22.32 -4.04
N LYS A 86 -1.25 -23.44 -4.71
CA LYS A 86 -1.01 -24.78 -4.17
C LYS A 86 0.39 -25.22 -4.58
N ASN A 87 1.40 -24.88 -3.81
CA ASN A 87 2.72 -25.44 -4.00
C ASN A 87 2.92 -26.62 -3.03
N GLU A 88 3.13 -27.81 -3.58
CA GLU A 88 3.45 -29.02 -2.79
C GLU A 88 4.98 -29.16 -2.54
N LYS A 89 5.78 -28.25 -3.10
CA LYS A 89 7.24 -28.23 -2.95
C LYS A 89 7.71 -26.84 -2.57
N GLU A 90 8.28 -26.72 -1.39
CA GLU A 90 9.06 -25.56 -0.98
C GLU A 90 10.32 -25.47 -1.86
N ASP A 91 10.25 -24.68 -2.94
CA ASP A 91 11.39 -24.49 -3.83
C ASP A 91 12.39 -23.51 -3.24
N LEU A 92 13.68 -23.81 -3.40
CA LEU A 92 14.83 -23.09 -2.84
C LEU A 92 15.13 -21.70 -3.47
N TRP A 93 14.30 -21.24 -4.42
CA TRP A 93 14.52 -20.00 -5.17
C TRP A 93 13.33 -19.04 -5.12
N PRO A 94 13.20 -18.20 -4.06
CA PRO A 94 12.01 -17.38 -3.85
C PRO A 94 11.66 -16.43 -5.01
N ILE A 95 12.66 -15.79 -5.63
CA ILE A 95 12.40 -14.75 -6.67
C ILE A 95 11.84 -15.36 -7.97
N LEU A 96 12.41 -16.48 -8.43
CA LEU A 96 11.89 -17.19 -9.62
C LEU A 96 10.53 -17.82 -9.34
N ASP A 97 10.27 -18.16 -8.09
CA ASP A 97 8.99 -18.69 -7.65
C ASP A 97 7.88 -17.63 -7.69
N ASP A 98 8.15 -16.39 -7.26
CA ASP A 98 7.15 -15.31 -7.25
C ASP A 98 6.70 -14.94 -8.66
N GLN A 99 7.59 -14.85 -9.64
CA GLN A 99 7.21 -14.57 -11.02
C GLN A 99 6.40 -15.73 -11.62
N ARG A 100 6.81 -16.98 -11.43
CA ARG A 100 6.08 -18.15 -11.87
C ARG A 100 4.70 -18.24 -11.22
N ARG A 101 4.60 -17.98 -9.91
CA ARG A 101 3.33 -17.92 -9.16
C ARG A 101 2.38 -16.89 -9.77
N GLN A 102 2.89 -15.71 -10.14
CA GLN A 102 2.09 -14.66 -10.76
C GLN A 102 1.59 -15.06 -12.14
N ASP A 103 2.45 -15.64 -12.98
CA ASP A 103 2.09 -16.09 -14.34
C ASP A 103 1.06 -17.24 -14.31
N GLU A 104 1.23 -18.21 -13.41
CA GLU A 104 0.27 -19.30 -13.20
C GLU A 104 -1.07 -18.79 -12.66
N ALA A 105 -1.04 -17.83 -11.73
CA ALA A 105 -2.23 -17.20 -11.20
C ALA A 105 -3.01 -16.44 -12.28
N LEU A 106 -2.32 -15.68 -13.13
CA LEU A 106 -2.93 -14.96 -14.25
C LEU A 106 -3.58 -15.91 -15.25
N LYS A 107 -2.89 -17.01 -15.58
CA LYS A 107 -3.43 -18.05 -16.45
C LYS A 107 -4.68 -18.70 -15.86
N SER A 108 -4.64 -19.05 -14.58
CA SER A 108 -5.77 -19.60 -13.84
C SER A 108 -6.96 -18.63 -13.78
N ALA A 109 -6.69 -17.35 -13.53
CA ALA A 109 -7.71 -16.30 -13.49
C ALA A 109 -8.42 -16.16 -14.84
N ASN A 110 -7.68 -16.21 -15.94
CA ASN A 110 -8.24 -16.18 -17.29
C ASN A 110 -9.12 -17.41 -17.57
N GLN A 111 -8.67 -18.60 -17.21
CA GLN A 111 -9.44 -19.85 -17.35
C GLN A 111 -10.72 -19.85 -16.50
N SER A 112 -10.69 -19.20 -15.34
CA SER A 112 -11.82 -19.07 -14.43
C SER A 112 -12.74 -17.88 -14.75
N HIS A 113 -12.50 -17.17 -15.86
CA HIS A 113 -13.30 -16.05 -16.35
C HIS A 113 -13.42 -14.88 -15.36
N PHE A 114 -12.36 -14.61 -14.59
CA PHE A 114 -12.30 -13.36 -13.84
C PHE A 114 -12.17 -12.18 -14.80
N TYR A 115 -12.83 -11.06 -14.42
CA TYR A 115 -12.77 -9.86 -15.25
C TYR A 115 -11.61 -8.96 -14.86
N TYR A 116 -11.41 -8.71 -13.56
CA TYR A 116 -10.29 -7.93 -13.05
C TYR A 116 -9.38 -8.76 -12.14
N GLY A 117 -8.08 -8.56 -12.32
CA GLY A 117 -7.05 -9.03 -11.39
C GLY A 117 -6.33 -7.86 -10.75
N ILE A 118 -6.12 -7.90 -9.44
CA ILE A 118 -5.28 -6.94 -8.74
C ILE A 118 -4.01 -7.65 -8.27
N THR A 119 -2.85 -7.04 -8.52
CA THR A 119 -1.52 -7.55 -8.16
C THR A 119 -0.55 -6.40 -7.99
N GLY A 120 0.72 -6.70 -7.72
CA GLY A 120 1.75 -5.70 -7.58
C GLY A 120 3.11 -6.27 -7.21
N SER A 121 3.95 -5.39 -6.69
CA SER A 121 5.25 -5.75 -6.12
C SER A 121 5.52 -4.99 -4.83
N ILE A 122 6.32 -5.61 -3.99
CA ILE A 122 6.81 -5.03 -2.74
C ILE A 122 8.29 -4.72 -2.93
N GLU A 123 8.62 -3.43 -2.94
CA GLU A 123 9.99 -2.94 -3.12
C GLU A 123 10.70 -2.82 -1.77
N GLU A 124 9.96 -2.40 -0.74
CA GLU A 124 10.47 -2.23 0.61
C GLU A 124 9.43 -2.67 1.64
N TRP A 125 9.85 -3.46 2.63
CA TRP A 125 9.02 -3.94 3.75
C TRP A 125 9.91 -4.28 4.94
N ASN A 126 10.51 -3.27 5.55
CA ASN A 126 11.51 -3.47 6.61
C ASN A 126 11.53 -2.32 7.60
N TYR A 127 12.39 -2.42 8.60
CA TYR A 127 12.79 -1.28 9.43
C TYR A 127 14.12 -0.73 8.92
N LYS A 128 14.22 0.59 8.74
CA LYS A 128 15.46 1.26 8.38
C LYS A 128 16.53 0.99 9.45
N THR A 129 17.74 0.74 9.01
CA THR A 129 18.89 0.60 9.92
C THR A 129 19.30 1.97 10.45
N GLY A 130 19.39 2.12 11.78
CA GLY A 130 19.78 3.37 12.43
C GLY A 130 19.15 3.54 13.82
N VAL A 131 19.41 4.69 14.41
CA VAL A 131 18.82 5.05 15.71
C VAL A 131 17.33 5.35 15.51
N GLY A 132 16.48 4.44 16.01
CA GLY A 132 15.02 4.61 15.95
C GLY A 132 14.26 3.54 15.14
N GLY A 133 14.93 2.83 14.22
CA GLY A 133 14.32 1.69 13.51
C GLY A 133 12.97 2.03 12.85
N GLU A 134 12.89 3.11 12.07
CA GLU A 134 11.65 3.54 11.43
C GLU A 134 11.18 2.51 10.39
N PRO A 135 9.88 2.13 10.39
CA PRO A 135 9.36 1.26 9.35
C PRO A 135 9.38 1.97 7.98
N ALA A 136 9.74 1.21 6.95
CA ALA A 136 9.76 1.66 5.57
C ALA A 136 9.03 0.67 4.68
N VAL A 137 8.13 1.18 3.85
CA VAL A 137 7.29 0.40 2.94
C VAL A 137 7.28 1.06 1.57
N GLY A 138 7.56 0.27 0.54
CA GLY A 138 7.45 0.65 -0.87
C GLY A 138 6.60 -0.38 -1.61
N LEU A 139 5.55 0.07 -2.31
CA LEU A 139 4.58 -0.80 -2.99
C LEU A 139 4.26 -0.27 -4.39
N ASN A 140 4.08 -1.21 -5.30
CA ASN A 140 3.45 -0.98 -6.59
C ASN A 140 2.18 -1.81 -6.68
N LEU A 141 1.07 -1.20 -7.09
CA LEU A 141 -0.20 -1.85 -7.34
C LEU A 141 -0.60 -1.70 -8.80
N ARG A 142 -1.31 -2.68 -9.34
CA ARG A 142 -1.92 -2.59 -10.67
C ARG A 142 -3.20 -3.42 -10.74
N VAL A 143 -4.17 -2.90 -11.47
CA VAL A 143 -5.38 -3.62 -11.87
C VAL A 143 -5.24 -4.01 -13.33
N ILE A 144 -5.44 -5.28 -13.61
CA ILE A 144 -5.36 -5.89 -14.95
C ILE A 144 -6.76 -6.31 -15.35
N GLU A 145 -7.19 -5.89 -16.54
CA GLU A 145 -8.34 -6.48 -17.20
C GLU A 145 -7.91 -7.85 -17.77
N ILE A 146 -8.32 -8.93 -17.12
CA ILE A 146 -7.83 -10.28 -17.39
C ILE A 146 -8.03 -10.72 -18.84
N PRO A 147 -9.23 -10.51 -19.49
CA PRO A 147 -9.45 -10.96 -20.86
C PRO A 147 -8.53 -10.31 -21.90
N THR A 148 -8.08 -9.09 -21.66
CA THR A 148 -7.23 -8.35 -22.59
C THR A 148 -5.76 -8.31 -22.17
N GLY A 149 -5.45 -8.61 -20.91
CA GLY A 149 -4.14 -8.46 -20.30
C GLY A 149 -3.72 -6.99 -20.08
N LYS A 150 -4.64 -6.04 -20.30
CA LYS A 150 -4.35 -4.61 -20.20
C LYS A 150 -4.33 -4.15 -18.74
N VAL A 151 -3.28 -3.42 -18.35
CA VAL A 151 -3.28 -2.68 -17.09
C VAL A 151 -4.19 -1.47 -17.24
N VAL A 152 -5.28 -1.43 -16.47
CA VAL A 152 -6.29 -0.36 -16.52
C VAL A 152 -6.13 0.66 -15.41
N TRP A 153 -5.41 0.31 -14.35
CA TRP A 153 -5.05 1.20 -13.26
C TRP A 153 -3.73 0.77 -12.63
N SER A 154 -2.95 1.72 -12.16
CA SER A 154 -1.72 1.48 -11.40
C SER A 154 -1.48 2.58 -10.39
N ALA A 155 -0.85 2.21 -9.28
CA ALA A 155 -0.38 3.14 -8.28
C ALA A 155 0.96 2.67 -7.72
N THR A 156 1.83 3.60 -7.42
CA THR A 156 3.10 3.35 -6.73
C THR A 156 3.23 4.30 -5.56
N GLY A 157 3.86 3.85 -4.51
CA GLY A 157 4.13 4.71 -3.38
C GLY A 157 5.14 4.14 -2.41
N ALA A 158 5.75 5.04 -1.66
CA ALA A 158 6.65 4.72 -0.57
C ALA A 158 6.30 5.57 0.66
N LYS A 159 6.37 4.95 1.83
CA LYS A 159 6.04 5.58 3.11
C LYS A 159 7.02 5.13 4.18
N SER A 160 7.51 6.09 4.95
CA SER A 160 8.20 5.82 6.22
C SER A 160 7.24 6.06 7.37
N GLY A 161 7.21 5.14 8.32
CA GLY A 161 6.49 5.32 9.57
C GLY A 161 7.31 6.13 10.58
N TRP A 162 6.73 6.37 11.74
CA TRP A 162 7.35 7.16 12.79
C TRP A 162 7.36 6.41 14.12
N GLY A 163 8.46 6.50 14.86
CA GLY A 163 8.55 6.03 16.25
C GLY A 163 8.20 4.55 16.42
N ALA A 164 7.18 4.25 17.22
CA ALA A 164 6.76 2.89 17.56
C ALA A 164 5.81 2.24 16.53
N GLU A 165 5.67 2.80 15.33
CA GLU A 165 4.84 2.19 14.28
C GLU A 165 5.42 0.84 13.82
N THR A 166 4.54 -0.04 13.39
CA THR A 166 4.94 -1.33 12.80
C THR A 166 5.00 -1.22 11.28
N VAL A 167 5.83 -2.06 10.63
CA VAL A 167 5.89 -2.14 9.17
C VAL A 167 4.51 -2.44 8.58
N SER A 168 3.75 -3.37 9.19
CA SER A 168 2.38 -3.69 8.74
C SER A 168 1.42 -2.51 8.89
N GLY A 169 1.51 -1.73 9.97
CA GLY A 169 0.69 -0.52 10.16
C GLY A 169 1.02 0.57 9.12
N THR A 170 2.31 0.78 8.84
CA THR A 170 2.75 1.69 7.79
C THR A 170 2.30 1.20 6.41
N GLY A 171 2.38 -0.11 6.15
CA GLY A 171 1.90 -0.73 4.91
C GLY A 171 0.39 -0.58 4.71
N GLN A 172 -0.40 -0.76 5.77
CA GLN A 172 -1.85 -0.53 5.73
C GLN A 172 -2.19 0.91 5.38
N LYS A 173 -1.50 1.89 6.02
CA LYS A 173 -1.68 3.31 5.71
C LYS A 173 -1.34 3.62 4.26
N LEU A 174 -0.21 3.10 3.76
CA LEU A 174 0.19 3.30 2.37
C LEU A 174 -0.83 2.69 1.39
N LEU A 175 -1.28 1.45 1.63
CA LEU A 175 -2.30 0.80 0.81
C LEU A 175 -3.62 1.59 0.77
N ASP A 176 -4.07 2.11 1.91
CA ASP A 176 -5.27 2.94 1.98
C ASP A 176 -5.13 4.25 1.20
N GLU A 177 -3.97 4.89 1.29
CA GLU A 177 -3.63 6.09 0.50
C GLU A 177 -3.53 5.79 -1.00
N LEU A 178 -2.93 4.65 -1.40
CA LEU A 178 -2.88 4.22 -2.80
C LEU A 178 -4.28 3.98 -3.38
N LEU A 179 -5.17 3.41 -2.58
CA LEU A 179 -6.55 3.10 -2.97
C LEU A 179 -7.53 4.26 -2.76
N SER A 180 -7.10 5.45 -2.29
CA SER A 180 -8.00 6.53 -1.87
C SER A 180 -8.99 6.95 -2.96
N ASP A 181 -8.54 6.98 -4.22
CA ASP A 181 -9.34 7.44 -5.37
C ASP A 181 -10.08 6.29 -6.08
N VAL A 182 -9.85 5.04 -5.65
CA VAL A 182 -10.52 3.86 -6.22
C VAL A 182 -11.94 3.76 -5.68
N GLU A 183 -12.91 3.87 -6.58
CA GLU A 183 -14.33 3.71 -6.30
C GLU A 183 -14.87 2.40 -6.90
N ILE A 184 -15.68 1.68 -6.13
CA ILE A 184 -16.39 0.47 -6.55
C ILE A 184 -17.89 0.81 -6.59
N LYS A 185 -18.50 0.75 -7.79
CA LYS A 185 -19.93 1.09 -8.03
C LYS A 185 -20.73 -0.08 -8.57
#